data_9269059d9ef56915108f934d393ce484
#
_entry.id   9269059d9ef56915108f934d393ce484
#
_cell.length_a   1.000
_cell.length_b   1.000
_cell.length_c   1.000
_cell.angle_alpha   90.00
_cell.angle_beta   90.00
_cell.angle_gamma   90.00
#
_symmetry.space_group_name_H-M   'P 1'
#
loop_
_entity.id
_entity.type
_entity.pdbx_description
1 polymer ?
#
loop_
_entity_poly.entity_id
_entity_poly.type
_entity_poly.pdbx_seq_one_letter_code
_entity_poly.pdbx_strand_id
1 'polypeptide(L)'
;MTKLNRRSLLKSGAAGLAVSTLASPLIAQARSVRVGSYGGYFENSFKEHVYPEFTKATGIEVESVTQPNSADWLVTMQQAVAAGNVPTDISLYARDTMIKASRIGELIAPLDLAKIPGASNLDSYFVFEADTGPQGVGAMSWFSAMVFNPNEVETPASWADFWDSELFEASLGLGRNYNAGILDITAATFFDGEETMMSNDGVIAIIEKVAEMKPNVALWWTAESQMEQSMKNGDVIGGQYYLDVANLMALDGFPIKPTFPKEGNLQDYGSWCLTAGSDKAEEAAEFMNFSSDPAIQALMSRKIGTAPLVDKSMTDLTDEEFDFVSGSPSIKPAYEAYLDNETFIKESWDKMLAEA
;
A
#
# COMPACT_ATOMS: atom_id res chain seq x y z
N MET A 1 -87.40 16.75 4.17
CA MET A 1 -86.32 15.74 4.34
C MET A 1 -86.31 14.87 3.12
N THR A 2 -85.51 15.21 2.13
CA THR A 2 -85.41 14.49 0.85
C THR A 2 -84.18 13.58 0.90
N LYS A 3 -84.42 12.28 0.83
CA LYS A 3 -83.39 11.25 0.84
C LYS A 3 -82.62 11.25 -0.48
N LEU A 4 -81.32 11.55 -0.44
CA LEU A 4 -80.37 11.42 -1.56
C LEU A 4 -80.15 9.96 -1.87
N ASN A 5 -80.49 9.54 -3.07
CA ASN A 5 -80.40 8.18 -3.55
C ASN A 5 -79.07 7.97 -4.27
N ARG A 6 -78.33 6.94 -3.89
CA ARG A 6 -76.92 6.57 -4.35
C ARG A 6 -76.80 6.35 -5.88
N ARG A 7 -77.96 6.32 -6.62
CA ARG A 7 -77.96 6.07 -8.07
C ARG A 7 -77.89 7.35 -8.93
N SER A 8 -78.02 8.55 -8.34
CA SER A 8 -77.87 9.80 -9.08
C SER A 8 -76.47 10.38 -9.15
N LEU A 9 -75.49 9.77 -8.43
CA LEU A 9 -74.11 10.22 -8.41
C LEU A 9 -73.21 9.59 -9.51
N LEU A 10 -73.76 8.67 -10.32
CA LEU A 10 -72.96 7.91 -11.31
C LEU A 10 -73.20 8.37 -12.77
N LYS A 11 -73.88 9.46 -13.00
CA LYS A 11 -74.21 9.94 -14.38
C LYS A 11 -73.69 11.31 -14.78
N SER A 12 -72.75 11.90 -13.99
CA SER A 12 -72.21 13.20 -14.36
C SER A 12 -70.71 13.19 -14.04
N GLY A 13 -69.86 12.66 -14.93
CA GLY A 13 -68.42 12.64 -14.67
C GLY A 13 -67.57 11.96 -15.74
N ALA A 14 -67.97 12.07 -16.99
CA ALA A 14 -67.10 11.79 -18.12
C ALA A 14 -66.47 13.07 -18.64
N ALA A 15 -65.63 13.73 -17.87
CA ALA A 15 -64.80 14.84 -18.32
C ALA A 15 -63.38 14.60 -17.84
N GLY A 16 -62.51 14.26 -18.78
CA GLY A 16 -61.06 14.53 -18.86
C GLY A 16 -60.23 14.41 -17.59
N LEU A 17 -59.92 13.21 -17.10
CA LEU A 17 -58.68 12.99 -16.35
C LEU A 17 -57.51 12.91 -17.35
N ALA A 18 -56.96 14.10 -17.69
CA ALA A 18 -55.61 14.18 -18.16
C ALA A 18 -54.74 13.68 -16.98
N VAL A 19 -54.32 12.42 -17.02
CA VAL A 19 -53.27 11.89 -16.17
C VAL A 19 -52.01 12.61 -16.61
N SER A 20 -51.72 13.74 -15.97
CA SER A 20 -50.37 14.27 -15.93
C SER A 20 -49.58 13.22 -15.16
N THR A 21 -48.89 12.34 -15.88
CA THR A 21 -47.74 11.59 -15.34
C THR A 21 -46.73 12.65 -14.93
N LEU A 22 -46.83 13.11 -13.69
CA LEU A 22 -45.72 13.72 -13.02
C LEU A 22 -44.63 12.63 -13.08
N ALA A 23 -43.73 12.76 -14.04
CA ALA A 23 -42.46 12.05 -13.98
C ALA A 23 -41.89 12.43 -12.61
N SER A 24 -42.01 11.55 -11.64
CA SER A 24 -41.18 11.66 -10.42
C SER A 24 -39.79 11.87 -10.93
N PRO A 25 -39.07 12.92 -10.50
CA PRO A 25 -37.66 12.97 -10.80
C PRO A 25 -37.13 11.63 -10.33
N LEU A 26 -36.57 10.84 -11.24
CA LEU A 26 -35.68 9.76 -10.87
C LEU A 26 -34.62 10.46 -10.01
N ILE A 27 -34.73 10.33 -8.69
CA ILE A 27 -33.64 10.63 -7.80
C ILE A 27 -32.60 9.63 -8.27
N ALA A 28 -31.67 10.06 -9.11
CA ALA A 28 -30.51 9.27 -9.48
C ALA A 28 -29.92 8.83 -8.13
N GLN A 29 -30.00 7.56 -7.86
CA GLN A 29 -29.42 7.02 -6.63
C GLN A 29 -27.98 7.50 -6.62
N ALA A 30 -27.57 8.22 -5.58
CA ALA A 30 -26.24 8.77 -5.49
C ALA A 30 -25.25 7.61 -5.70
N ARG A 31 -24.39 7.74 -6.70
CA ARG A 31 -23.36 6.73 -6.95
C ARG A 31 -22.41 6.73 -5.76
N SER A 32 -22.07 5.57 -5.26
CA SER A 32 -21.11 5.43 -4.16
C SER A 32 -20.24 4.20 -4.35
N VAL A 33 -19.05 4.21 -3.75
CA VAL A 33 -18.11 3.12 -3.74
C VAL A 33 -17.53 2.95 -2.33
N ARG A 34 -17.47 1.71 -1.85
CA ARG A 34 -16.86 1.35 -0.57
C ARG A 34 -15.38 1.07 -0.76
N VAL A 35 -14.54 1.89 -0.16
CA VAL A 35 -13.08 1.79 -0.27
C VAL A 35 -12.49 1.34 1.05
N GLY A 36 -11.93 0.12 1.07
CA GLY A 36 -11.15 -0.41 2.17
C GLY A 36 -9.72 0.12 2.16
N SER A 37 -9.31 0.73 3.26
CA SER A 37 -7.93 1.17 3.46
C SER A 37 -7.46 0.86 4.88
N TYR A 38 -6.13 0.84 5.08
CA TYR A 38 -5.58 0.60 6.42
C TYR A 38 -6.05 1.70 7.38
N GLY A 39 -6.56 1.27 8.54
CA GLY A 39 -7.07 2.19 9.56
C GLY A 39 -6.03 3.14 10.13
N GLY A 40 -6.47 4.09 10.94
CA GLY A 40 -5.62 5.06 11.58
C GLY A 40 -5.20 6.20 10.66
N TYR A 41 -3.89 6.48 10.60
CA TYR A 41 -3.36 7.62 9.85
C TYR A 41 -3.74 7.59 8.37
N PHE A 42 -3.55 6.45 7.68
CA PHE A 42 -3.84 6.33 6.26
C PHE A 42 -5.32 6.59 5.94
N GLU A 43 -6.22 5.88 6.61
CA GLU A 43 -7.65 6.06 6.39
C GLU A 43 -8.08 7.52 6.64
N ASN A 44 -7.61 8.13 7.73
CA ASN A 44 -7.95 9.51 8.05
C ASN A 44 -7.41 10.49 7.00
N SER A 45 -6.18 10.29 6.52
CA SER A 45 -5.57 11.13 5.48
C SER A 45 -6.29 11.01 4.15
N PHE A 46 -6.73 9.81 3.76
CA PHE A 46 -7.55 9.62 2.56
C PHE A 46 -8.91 10.32 2.70
N LYS A 47 -9.58 10.20 3.84
CA LYS A 47 -10.87 10.86 4.13
C LYS A 47 -10.77 12.38 4.12
N GLU A 48 -9.64 12.91 4.56
CA GLU A 48 -9.43 14.36 4.64
C GLU A 48 -9.01 14.97 3.29
N HIS A 49 -8.16 14.26 2.52
CA HIS A 49 -7.47 14.89 1.40
C HIS A 49 -7.80 14.29 0.03
N VAL A 50 -8.13 13.01 -0.07
CA VAL A 50 -8.28 12.31 -1.37
C VAL A 50 -9.74 12.08 -1.74
N TYR A 51 -10.53 11.50 -0.83
CA TYR A 51 -11.93 11.18 -1.12
C TYR A 51 -12.80 12.40 -1.47
N PRO A 52 -12.64 13.57 -0.80
CA PRO A 52 -13.38 14.76 -1.19
C PRO A 52 -13.06 15.25 -2.60
N GLU A 53 -11.80 15.17 -3.04
CA GLU A 53 -11.41 15.55 -4.40
C GLU A 53 -11.96 14.56 -5.43
N PHE A 54 -11.98 13.26 -5.13
CA PHE A 54 -12.64 12.28 -5.97
C PHE A 54 -14.14 12.55 -6.12
N THR A 55 -14.86 12.74 -5.02
CA THR A 55 -16.29 13.04 -5.03
C THR A 55 -16.58 14.33 -5.81
N LYS A 56 -15.77 15.36 -5.63
CA LYS A 56 -15.89 16.62 -6.37
C LYS A 56 -15.67 16.45 -7.88
N ALA A 57 -14.72 15.59 -8.28
CA ALA A 57 -14.40 15.35 -9.68
C ALA A 57 -15.43 14.47 -10.40
N THR A 58 -16.03 13.50 -9.71
CA THR A 58 -16.84 12.42 -10.31
C THR A 58 -18.31 12.43 -9.91
N GLY A 59 -18.65 13.07 -8.78
CA GLY A 59 -19.97 12.98 -8.16
C GLY A 59 -20.24 11.63 -7.48
N ILE A 60 -19.22 10.78 -7.31
CA ILE A 60 -19.30 9.48 -6.62
C ILE A 60 -18.89 9.69 -5.17
N GLU A 61 -19.75 9.30 -4.24
CA GLU A 61 -19.45 9.33 -2.81
C GLU A 61 -18.54 8.15 -2.42
N VAL A 62 -17.55 8.40 -1.56
CA VAL A 62 -16.71 7.35 -1.00
C VAL A 62 -17.19 6.98 0.39
N GLU A 63 -17.52 5.72 0.58
CA GLU A 63 -17.75 5.12 1.88
C GLU A 63 -16.46 4.44 2.33
N SER A 64 -15.76 5.04 3.30
CA SER A 64 -14.51 4.51 3.84
C SER A 64 -14.76 3.33 4.75
N VAL A 65 -14.04 2.24 4.52
CA VAL A 65 -14.08 1.02 5.34
C VAL A 65 -12.71 0.78 5.95
N THR A 66 -12.64 0.69 7.27
CA THR A 66 -11.39 0.33 7.96
C THR A 66 -11.03 -1.12 7.68
N GLN A 67 -9.89 -1.33 7.06
CA GLN A 67 -9.37 -2.63 6.70
C GLN A 67 -8.18 -2.99 7.61
N PRO A 68 -8.21 -4.14 8.30
CA PRO A 68 -7.04 -4.63 9.01
C PRO A 68 -5.87 -4.94 8.06
N ASN A 69 -4.66 -4.58 8.47
CA ASN A 69 -3.45 -5.02 7.77
C ASN A 69 -2.99 -6.37 8.31
N SER A 70 -3.76 -7.44 8.01
CA SER A 70 -3.47 -8.78 8.50
C SER A 70 -4.01 -9.87 7.56
N ALA A 71 -3.46 -11.09 7.69
CA ALA A 71 -3.97 -12.26 6.99
C ALA A 71 -5.44 -12.57 7.32
N ASP A 72 -5.92 -12.17 8.49
CA ASP A 72 -7.32 -12.35 8.91
C ASP A 72 -8.29 -11.60 8.02
N TRP A 73 -7.84 -10.51 7.39
CA TRP A 73 -8.66 -9.79 6.41
C TRP A 73 -8.97 -10.65 5.19
N LEU A 74 -8.00 -11.42 4.69
CA LEU A 74 -8.23 -12.34 3.56
C LEU A 74 -9.25 -13.41 3.91
N VAL A 75 -9.22 -13.95 5.13
CA VAL A 75 -10.22 -14.92 5.61
C VAL A 75 -11.60 -14.27 5.67
N THR A 76 -11.68 -13.05 6.18
CA THR A 76 -12.93 -12.28 6.25
C THR A 76 -13.50 -12.04 4.85
N MET A 77 -12.65 -11.62 3.90
CA MET A 77 -13.06 -11.38 2.51
C MET A 77 -13.52 -12.67 1.82
N GLN A 78 -12.82 -13.79 2.05
CA GLN A 78 -13.19 -15.09 1.49
C GLN A 78 -14.61 -15.51 1.94
N GLN A 79 -14.91 -15.36 3.22
CA GLN A 79 -16.24 -15.64 3.76
C GLN A 79 -17.30 -14.68 3.19
N ALA A 80 -16.98 -13.39 3.06
CA ALA A 80 -17.89 -12.38 2.56
C ALA A 80 -18.23 -12.59 1.07
N VAL A 81 -17.21 -12.91 0.25
CA VAL A 81 -17.39 -13.23 -1.18
C VAL A 81 -18.25 -14.48 -1.33
N ALA A 82 -17.97 -15.55 -0.57
CA ALA A 82 -18.76 -16.78 -0.60
C ALA A 82 -20.23 -16.55 -0.17
N ALA A 83 -20.47 -15.60 0.73
CA ALA A 83 -21.81 -15.21 1.18
C ALA A 83 -22.51 -14.21 0.23
N GLY A 84 -21.84 -13.69 -0.79
CA GLY A 84 -22.36 -12.66 -1.69
C GLY A 84 -22.63 -11.31 -1.01
N ASN A 85 -21.91 -11.00 0.07
CA ASN A 85 -22.06 -9.76 0.84
C ASN A 85 -20.70 -9.20 1.22
N VAL A 86 -20.04 -8.59 0.26
CA VAL A 86 -18.68 -8.03 0.44
C VAL A 86 -18.71 -6.71 1.19
N PRO A 87 -17.80 -6.48 2.15
CA PRO A 87 -17.75 -5.24 2.93
C PRO A 87 -17.17 -4.07 2.15
N THR A 88 -16.32 -4.33 1.15
CA THR A 88 -15.65 -3.34 0.32
C THR A 88 -15.86 -3.63 -1.16
N ASP A 89 -15.90 -2.59 -1.97
CA ASP A 89 -15.89 -2.69 -3.43
C ASP A 89 -14.44 -2.65 -3.95
N ILE A 90 -13.62 -1.85 -3.30
CA ILE A 90 -12.19 -1.74 -3.52
C ILE A 90 -11.48 -2.05 -2.21
N SER A 91 -10.45 -2.88 -2.24
CA SER A 91 -9.56 -3.13 -1.12
C SER A 91 -8.14 -2.68 -1.44
N LEU A 92 -7.48 -2.06 -0.46
CA LEU A 92 -6.06 -1.76 -0.52
C LEU A 92 -5.27 -2.96 -0.02
N TYR A 93 -4.46 -3.56 -0.87
CA TYR A 93 -3.55 -4.65 -0.50
C TYR A 93 -2.10 -4.24 -0.72
N ALA A 94 -1.25 -4.49 0.27
CA ALA A 94 0.19 -4.56 0.05
C ALA A 94 0.51 -5.68 -0.95
N ARG A 95 1.63 -5.58 -1.64
CA ARG A 95 1.95 -6.47 -2.77
C ARG A 95 1.91 -7.94 -2.40
N ASP A 96 2.50 -8.33 -1.28
CA ASP A 96 2.50 -9.71 -0.78
C ASP A 96 1.08 -10.24 -0.53
N THR A 97 0.25 -9.42 0.10
CA THR A 97 -1.15 -9.74 0.41
C THR A 97 -1.99 -9.85 -0.85
N MET A 98 -1.74 -9.00 -1.85
CA MET A 98 -2.39 -9.04 -3.15
C MET A 98 -2.07 -10.34 -3.90
N ILE A 99 -0.81 -10.76 -3.92
CA ILE A 99 -0.39 -12.03 -4.52
C ILE A 99 -1.06 -13.20 -3.80
N LYS A 100 -1.09 -13.19 -2.46
CA LYS A 100 -1.81 -14.22 -1.65
C LYS A 100 -3.30 -14.25 -2.01
N ALA A 101 -3.96 -13.10 -2.09
CA ALA A 101 -5.37 -13.01 -2.46
C ALA A 101 -5.64 -13.53 -3.88
N SER A 102 -4.76 -13.22 -4.83
CA SER A 102 -4.82 -13.75 -6.19
C SER A 102 -4.67 -15.26 -6.25
N ARG A 103 -3.72 -15.83 -5.48
CA ARG A 103 -3.48 -17.29 -5.40
C ARG A 103 -4.61 -18.06 -4.72
N ILE A 104 -5.29 -17.49 -3.73
CA ILE A 104 -6.50 -18.06 -3.13
C ILE A 104 -7.61 -18.19 -4.17
N GLY A 105 -7.63 -17.25 -5.15
CA GLY A 105 -8.68 -17.18 -6.16
C GLY A 105 -9.99 -16.58 -5.62
N GLU A 106 -10.81 -16.08 -6.55
CA GLU A 106 -12.16 -15.56 -6.26
C GLU A 106 -12.26 -14.40 -5.23
N LEU A 107 -11.13 -13.83 -4.78
CA LEU A 107 -11.14 -12.67 -3.87
C LEU A 107 -11.00 -11.34 -4.60
N ILE A 108 -10.26 -11.32 -5.69
CA ILE A 108 -9.99 -10.16 -6.52
C ILE A 108 -10.59 -10.41 -7.91
N ALA A 109 -11.43 -9.51 -8.37
CA ALA A 109 -11.94 -9.54 -9.73
C ALA A 109 -10.91 -8.99 -10.73
N PRO A 110 -10.85 -9.53 -11.96
CA PRO A 110 -10.00 -8.96 -12.99
C PRO A 110 -10.47 -7.55 -13.38
N LEU A 111 -9.53 -6.70 -13.72
CA LEU A 111 -9.75 -5.30 -14.09
C LEU A 111 -9.80 -5.14 -15.62
N ASP A 112 -10.68 -4.26 -16.09
CA ASP A 112 -10.68 -3.78 -17.46
C ASP A 112 -9.85 -2.47 -17.53
N LEU A 113 -8.57 -2.57 -17.87
CA LEU A 113 -7.68 -1.41 -17.94
C LEU A 113 -8.13 -0.37 -19.00
N ALA A 114 -8.97 -0.75 -19.96
CA ALA A 114 -9.55 0.24 -20.89
C ALA A 114 -10.47 1.25 -20.16
N LYS A 115 -11.00 0.87 -18.99
CA LYS A 115 -11.78 1.75 -18.11
C LYS A 115 -10.89 2.50 -17.10
N ILE A 116 -9.61 2.20 -17.05
CA ILE A 116 -8.62 2.80 -16.12
C ILE A 116 -7.44 3.35 -16.94
N PRO A 117 -7.65 4.28 -17.88
CA PRO A 117 -6.58 4.77 -18.75
C PRO A 117 -5.42 5.41 -17.95
N GLY A 118 -5.67 5.97 -16.76
CA GLY A 118 -4.66 6.50 -15.87
C GLY A 118 -3.66 5.47 -15.37
N ALA A 119 -3.99 4.18 -15.39
CA ALA A 119 -3.03 3.13 -15.05
C ALA A 119 -1.77 3.14 -15.95
N SER A 120 -1.88 3.67 -17.17
CA SER A 120 -0.74 3.85 -18.07
C SER A 120 0.24 4.96 -17.65
N ASN A 121 -0.12 5.81 -16.69
CA ASN A 121 0.78 6.80 -16.09
C ASN A 121 1.75 6.17 -15.10
N LEU A 122 1.36 5.03 -14.51
CA LEU A 122 2.17 4.33 -13.52
C LEU A 122 3.31 3.56 -14.21
N ASP A 123 4.43 3.36 -13.52
CA ASP A 123 5.39 2.35 -13.94
C ASP A 123 4.69 0.99 -13.98
N SER A 124 4.98 0.20 -15.02
CA SER A 124 4.35 -1.11 -15.25
C SER A 124 4.50 -2.07 -14.07
N TYR A 125 5.54 -1.93 -13.28
CA TYR A 125 5.73 -2.68 -12.04
C TYR A 125 4.57 -2.52 -11.05
N PHE A 126 3.89 -1.39 -11.07
CA PHE A 126 2.77 -1.09 -10.17
C PHE A 126 1.40 -1.49 -10.71
N VAL A 127 1.35 -2.14 -11.86
CA VAL A 127 0.13 -2.79 -12.37
C VAL A 127 0.31 -4.30 -12.22
N PHE A 128 -0.49 -4.90 -11.34
CA PHE A 128 -0.37 -6.33 -11.07
C PHE A 128 -1.13 -7.15 -12.09
N GLU A 129 -0.41 -8.00 -12.80
CA GLU A 129 -0.94 -9.02 -13.71
C GLU A 129 -0.93 -10.40 -13.03
N ALA A 130 -2.08 -11.07 -13.02
CA ALA A 130 -2.20 -12.47 -12.65
C ALA A 130 -2.53 -13.30 -13.89
N ASP A 131 -2.55 -14.63 -13.78
CA ASP A 131 -2.91 -15.53 -14.89
C ASP A 131 -4.28 -15.23 -15.50
N THR A 132 -5.17 -14.64 -14.72
CA THR A 132 -6.53 -14.25 -15.13
C THR A 132 -6.61 -12.83 -15.72
N GLY A 133 -5.49 -12.12 -15.82
CA GLY A 133 -5.38 -10.73 -16.28
C GLY A 133 -5.08 -9.74 -15.16
N PRO A 134 -5.14 -8.43 -15.46
CA PRO A 134 -4.86 -7.39 -14.46
C PRO A 134 -5.78 -7.49 -13.24
N GLN A 135 -5.23 -7.45 -12.04
CA GLN A 135 -5.97 -7.56 -10.79
C GLN A 135 -5.71 -6.43 -9.79
N GLY A 136 -4.66 -5.63 -10.02
CA GLY A 136 -4.33 -4.51 -9.12
C GLY A 136 -3.74 -3.34 -9.87
N VAL A 137 -4.15 -2.13 -9.48
CA VAL A 137 -3.57 -0.86 -9.91
C VAL A 137 -2.91 -0.22 -8.71
N GLY A 138 -1.65 0.16 -8.83
CA GLY A 138 -0.87 0.77 -7.76
C GLY A 138 -1.60 1.95 -7.13
N ALA A 139 -1.63 1.96 -5.81
CA ALA A 139 -2.24 3.02 -5.01
C ALA A 139 -1.20 4.05 -4.56
N MET A 140 -0.13 3.56 -3.94
CA MET A 140 0.96 4.34 -3.36
C MET A 140 2.16 3.43 -3.09
N SER A 141 3.35 4.02 -2.93
CA SER A 141 4.53 3.28 -2.47
C SER A 141 5.19 3.96 -1.27
N TRP A 142 6.10 3.23 -0.64
CA TRP A 142 6.92 3.69 0.48
C TRP A 142 8.30 3.03 0.42
N PHE A 143 9.25 3.61 1.13
CA PHE A 143 10.59 3.09 1.20
C PHE A 143 10.97 2.66 2.60
N SER A 144 11.56 1.47 2.71
CA SER A 144 12.41 1.12 3.84
C SER A 144 13.83 1.54 3.50
N ALA A 145 14.28 2.60 4.15
CA ALA A 145 15.51 3.31 3.80
C ALA A 145 16.64 3.04 4.78
N MET A 146 17.86 3.23 4.30
CA MET A 146 19.02 3.36 5.15
C MET A 146 18.93 4.68 5.90
N VAL A 147 19.04 4.63 7.23
CA VAL A 147 19.06 5.78 8.11
C VAL A 147 20.28 5.77 9.01
N PHE A 148 20.75 6.95 9.40
CA PHE A 148 21.90 7.10 10.31
C PHE A 148 21.81 8.42 11.09
N ASN A 149 22.54 8.49 12.22
CA ASN A 149 22.75 9.72 12.96
C ASN A 149 23.97 10.45 12.38
N PRO A 150 23.80 11.62 11.73
CA PRO A 150 24.90 12.34 11.09
C PRO A 150 25.92 12.97 12.07
N ASN A 151 25.65 12.94 13.38
CA ASN A 151 26.58 13.37 14.40
C ASN A 151 27.53 12.25 14.81
N GLU A 152 27.17 10.98 14.53
CA GLU A 152 27.93 9.80 14.95
C GLU A 152 28.63 9.11 13.79
N VAL A 153 28.02 9.13 12.59
CA VAL A 153 28.50 8.40 11.40
C VAL A 153 28.49 9.30 10.19
N GLU A 154 29.54 9.24 9.36
CA GLU A 154 29.52 9.84 8.03
C GLU A 154 28.46 9.15 7.15
N THR A 155 27.95 9.88 6.12
CA THR A 155 26.91 9.34 5.25
C THR A 155 27.33 8.02 4.61
N PRO A 156 26.71 6.87 4.94
CA PRO A 156 27.04 5.60 4.34
C PRO A 156 26.70 5.62 2.84
N ALA A 157 27.55 5.02 2.02
CA ALA A 157 27.44 5.02 0.56
C ALA A 157 26.82 3.72 0.02
N SER A 158 26.83 2.66 0.83
CA SER A 158 26.42 1.32 0.45
C SER A 158 25.79 0.61 1.65
N TRP A 159 24.81 -0.26 1.42
CA TRP A 159 24.36 -1.17 2.46
C TRP A 159 25.46 -2.07 2.99
N ALA A 160 26.53 -2.33 2.20
CA ALA A 160 27.69 -3.09 2.66
C ALA A 160 28.38 -2.46 3.88
N ASP A 161 28.23 -1.15 4.09
CA ASP A 161 28.79 -0.44 5.25
C ASP A 161 28.22 -0.96 6.59
N PHE A 162 27.02 -1.60 6.57
CA PHE A 162 26.46 -2.24 7.78
C PHE A 162 27.24 -3.48 8.26
N TRP A 163 28.09 -4.06 7.40
CA TRP A 163 29.00 -5.15 7.77
C TRP A 163 30.34 -4.65 8.31
N ASP A 164 30.57 -3.34 8.31
CA ASP A 164 31.78 -2.74 8.85
C ASP A 164 31.62 -2.46 10.35
N SER A 165 32.32 -3.25 11.18
CA SER A 165 32.29 -3.09 12.63
C SER A 165 33.02 -1.83 13.13
N GLU A 166 33.91 -1.23 12.34
CA GLU A 166 34.52 0.05 12.70
C GLU A 166 33.50 1.20 12.63
N LEU A 167 32.45 1.04 11.79
CA LEU A 167 31.37 2.03 11.64
C LEU A 167 30.20 1.77 12.60
N PHE A 168 29.82 0.49 12.81
CA PHE A 168 28.53 0.14 13.41
C PHE A 168 28.60 -0.94 14.50
N GLU A 169 29.70 -1.10 15.23
CA GLU A 169 29.76 -2.11 16.30
C GLU A 169 28.59 -1.97 17.31
N ALA A 170 27.74 -3.01 17.38
CA ALA A 170 26.59 -3.11 18.29
C ALA A 170 25.67 -1.85 18.31
N SER A 171 25.42 -1.25 17.12
CA SER A 171 24.70 0.03 17.03
C SER A 171 23.68 0.12 15.90
N LEU A 172 23.44 -0.98 15.15
CA LEU A 172 22.43 -1.02 14.10
C LEU A 172 21.04 -1.44 14.63
N GLY A 173 20.00 -0.83 14.05
CA GLY A 173 18.62 -1.26 14.22
C GLY A 173 18.03 -1.81 12.92
N LEU A 174 17.60 -3.09 12.93
CA LEU A 174 17.08 -3.78 11.75
C LEU A 174 15.73 -4.44 12.02
N GLY A 175 14.91 -4.56 10.99
CA GLY A 175 13.63 -5.27 11.06
C GLY A 175 13.83 -6.75 11.40
N ARG A 176 13.11 -7.25 12.42
CA ARG A 176 13.24 -8.62 12.92
C ARG A 176 12.61 -9.67 12.02
N ASN A 177 11.55 -9.31 11.31
CA ASN A 177 10.80 -10.27 10.51
C ASN A 177 11.61 -10.69 9.27
N TYR A 178 11.54 -11.97 8.87
CA TYR A 178 12.25 -12.50 7.70
C TYR A 178 11.92 -11.72 6.41
N ASN A 179 10.72 -11.15 6.32
CA ASN A 179 10.23 -10.35 5.20
C ASN A 179 10.28 -8.83 5.44
N ALA A 180 11.08 -8.37 6.42
CA ALA A 180 11.26 -6.94 6.68
C ALA A 180 12.20 -6.27 5.67
N GLY A 181 12.75 -7.02 4.73
CA GLY A 181 13.54 -6.51 3.60
C GLY A 181 15.05 -6.63 3.74
N ILE A 182 15.59 -7.03 4.91
CA ILE A 182 17.05 -7.16 5.05
C ILE A 182 17.62 -8.29 4.17
N LEU A 183 16.84 -9.34 3.88
CA LEU A 183 17.24 -10.38 2.95
C LEU A 183 17.34 -9.83 1.52
N ASP A 184 16.35 -9.05 1.08
CA ASP A 184 16.35 -8.40 -0.24
C ASP A 184 17.52 -7.42 -0.39
N ILE A 185 17.75 -6.60 0.65
CA ILE A 185 18.86 -5.66 0.70
C ILE A 185 20.19 -6.40 0.61
N THR A 186 20.36 -7.50 1.37
CA THR A 186 21.58 -8.33 1.34
C THR A 186 21.77 -8.99 -0.01
N ALA A 187 20.68 -9.51 -0.60
CA ALA A 187 20.69 -10.10 -1.93
C ALA A 187 21.13 -9.09 -3.00
N ALA A 188 20.58 -7.88 -2.97
CA ALA A 188 20.94 -6.82 -3.91
C ALA A 188 22.36 -6.28 -3.70
N THR A 189 22.89 -6.35 -2.47
CA THR A 189 24.22 -5.82 -2.13
C THR A 189 25.34 -6.78 -2.48
N PHE A 190 25.16 -8.08 -2.27
CA PHE A 190 26.24 -9.07 -2.34
C PHE A 190 26.03 -10.20 -3.34
N PHE A 191 24.83 -10.28 -3.93
CA PHE A 191 24.42 -11.36 -4.84
C PHE A 191 23.66 -10.78 -6.06
N ASP A 192 22.94 -11.64 -6.78
CA ASP A 192 22.18 -11.26 -7.97
C ASP A 192 20.72 -10.83 -7.64
N GLY A 193 20.49 -10.27 -6.44
CA GLY A 193 19.19 -9.76 -6.03
C GLY A 193 18.13 -10.86 -5.93
N GLU A 194 16.93 -10.57 -6.49
CA GLU A 194 15.77 -11.47 -6.46
C GLU A 194 16.10 -12.87 -7.02
N GLU A 195 16.93 -12.98 -8.06
CA GLU A 195 17.29 -14.27 -8.67
C GLU A 195 17.92 -15.22 -7.64
N THR A 196 18.78 -14.71 -6.76
CA THR A 196 19.39 -15.52 -5.69
C THR A 196 18.33 -16.00 -4.69
N MET A 197 17.32 -15.20 -4.40
CA MET A 197 16.24 -15.55 -3.48
C MET A 197 15.34 -16.70 -4.00
N MET A 198 15.35 -17.00 -5.30
CA MET A 198 14.50 -18.03 -5.90
C MET A 198 14.97 -19.46 -5.62
N SER A 199 16.09 -19.67 -4.95
CA SER A 199 16.61 -21.00 -4.59
C SER A 199 16.89 -21.13 -3.10
N ASN A 200 16.69 -22.33 -2.55
CA ASN A 200 17.00 -22.60 -1.14
C ASN A 200 18.49 -22.38 -0.82
N ASP A 201 19.39 -22.77 -1.70
CA ASP A 201 20.83 -22.56 -1.51
C ASP A 201 21.17 -21.06 -1.51
N GLY A 202 20.53 -20.28 -2.39
CA GLY A 202 20.68 -18.83 -2.44
C GLY A 202 20.14 -18.16 -1.18
N VAL A 203 18.96 -18.57 -0.69
CA VAL A 203 18.39 -18.08 0.58
C VAL A 203 19.35 -18.38 1.75
N ILE A 204 19.92 -19.58 1.82
CA ILE A 204 20.90 -19.94 2.86
C ILE A 204 22.11 -19.01 2.76
N ALA A 205 22.69 -18.84 1.57
CA ALA A 205 23.85 -17.97 1.38
C ALA A 205 23.58 -16.51 1.82
N ILE A 206 22.39 -15.99 1.52
CA ILE A 206 21.96 -14.64 1.94
C ILE A 206 21.85 -14.58 3.47
N ILE A 207 21.22 -15.57 4.10
CA ILE A 207 21.06 -15.63 5.57
C ILE A 207 22.42 -15.75 6.27
N GLU A 208 23.32 -16.56 5.74
CA GLU A 208 24.69 -16.67 6.24
C GLU A 208 25.42 -15.33 6.13
N LYS A 209 25.22 -14.61 5.03
CA LYS A 209 25.78 -13.26 4.85
C LYS A 209 25.20 -12.26 5.85
N VAL A 210 23.91 -12.31 6.14
CA VAL A 210 23.29 -11.49 7.21
C VAL A 210 23.87 -11.84 8.57
N ALA A 211 24.13 -13.12 8.85
CA ALA A 211 24.72 -13.56 10.12
C ALA A 211 26.09 -12.91 10.40
N GLU A 212 26.89 -12.62 9.38
CA GLU A 212 28.17 -11.90 9.54
C GLU A 212 27.99 -10.49 10.14
N MET A 213 26.85 -9.85 9.90
CA MET A 213 26.53 -8.51 10.39
C MET A 213 26.00 -8.51 11.83
N LYS A 214 25.60 -9.65 12.40
CA LYS A 214 24.98 -9.71 13.75
C LYS A 214 25.76 -8.98 14.85
N PRO A 215 27.12 -9.01 14.90
CA PRO A 215 27.85 -8.26 15.92
C PRO A 215 27.59 -6.74 15.87
N ASN A 216 27.17 -6.21 14.72
CA ASN A 216 26.90 -4.80 14.54
C ASN A 216 25.46 -4.42 14.91
N VAL A 217 24.57 -5.41 15.14
CA VAL A 217 23.15 -5.18 15.40
C VAL A 217 22.88 -5.07 16.89
N ALA A 218 22.47 -3.86 17.33
CA ALA A 218 22.01 -3.61 18.70
C ALA A 218 20.54 -4.02 18.88
N LEU A 219 19.73 -3.89 17.82
CA LEU A 219 18.27 -4.05 17.90
C LEU A 219 17.70 -4.75 16.66
N TRP A 220 17.02 -5.87 16.88
CA TRP A 220 16.08 -6.46 15.92
C TRP A 220 14.66 -6.01 16.29
N TRP A 221 14.18 -4.90 15.68
CA TRP A 221 12.90 -4.30 16.04
C TRP A 221 11.71 -5.03 15.40
N THR A 222 10.60 -5.07 16.12
CA THR A 222 9.31 -5.63 15.67
C THR A 222 8.21 -4.57 15.57
N ALA A 223 8.47 -3.39 16.15
CA ALA A 223 7.58 -2.23 16.06
C ALA A 223 8.41 -0.97 15.85
N GLU A 224 7.91 -0.05 15.04
CA GLU A 224 8.57 1.22 14.70
C GLU A 224 8.98 2.01 15.94
N SER A 225 8.12 2.03 16.97
CA SER A 225 8.40 2.71 18.22
C SER A 225 9.63 2.19 18.97
N GLN A 226 10.02 0.92 18.77
CA GLN A 226 11.26 0.37 19.33
C GLN A 226 12.48 0.99 18.67
N MET A 227 12.47 1.08 17.33
CA MET A 227 13.54 1.72 16.57
C MET A 227 13.68 3.19 16.95
N GLU A 228 12.57 3.92 16.93
CA GLU A 228 12.52 5.34 17.30
C GLU A 228 13.09 5.58 18.71
N GLN A 229 12.66 4.78 19.68
CA GLN A 229 13.12 4.92 21.06
C GLN A 229 14.60 4.61 21.22
N SER A 230 15.10 3.54 20.55
CA SER A 230 16.52 3.17 20.61
C SER A 230 17.42 4.20 19.96
N MET A 231 16.97 4.81 18.85
CA MET A 231 17.68 5.95 18.25
C MET A 231 17.70 7.17 19.19
N LYS A 232 16.57 7.49 19.81
CA LYS A 232 16.47 8.62 20.77
C LYS A 232 17.34 8.41 22.00
N ASN A 233 17.52 7.17 22.44
CA ASN A 233 18.40 6.82 23.56
C ASN A 233 19.88 6.81 23.18
N GLY A 234 20.23 6.77 21.89
CA GLY A 234 21.59 6.60 21.38
C GLY A 234 22.10 5.15 21.40
N ASP A 235 21.21 4.16 21.62
CA ASP A 235 21.54 2.73 21.54
C ASP A 235 21.71 2.28 20.09
N VAL A 236 21.04 2.95 19.15
CA VAL A 236 21.09 2.74 17.71
C VAL A 236 21.49 4.05 17.03
N ILE A 237 22.54 3.99 16.18
CA ILE A 237 23.05 5.15 15.42
C ILE A 237 22.80 5.03 13.93
N GLY A 238 22.37 3.86 13.45
CA GLY A 238 22.02 3.61 12.04
C GLY A 238 21.14 2.38 11.89
N GLY A 239 20.62 2.17 10.70
CA GLY A 239 19.80 0.98 10.44
C GLY A 239 18.87 1.11 9.25
N GLN A 240 17.93 0.19 9.22
CA GLN A 240 16.84 0.16 8.25
C GLN A 240 15.58 0.73 8.91
N TYR A 241 14.98 1.76 8.30
CA TYR A 241 13.76 2.40 8.83
C TYR A 241 12.93 3.02 7.72
N TYR A 242 11.67 3.38 8.00
CA TYR A 242 10.80 3.99 7.01
C TYR A 242 11.22 5.43 6.69
N LEU A 243 11.30 5.74 5.39
CA LEU A 243 11.78 7.02 4.88
C LEU A 243 10.96 8.20 5.39
N ASP A 244 9.64 8.09 5.32
CA ASP A 244 8.68 9.11 5.76
C ASP A 244 8.78 9.37 7.26
N VAL A 245 8.86 8.31 8.06
CA VAL A 245 9.02 8.42 9.53
C VAL A 245 10.36 9.06 9.89
N ALA A 246 11.45 8.65 9.24
CA ALA A 246 12.78 9.23 9.46
C ALA A 246 12.80 10.73 9.12
N ASN A 247 12.16 11.12 8.02
CA ASN A 247 12.05 12.51 7.63
C ASN A 247 11.20 13.33 8.61
N LEU A 248 10.10 12.77 9.12
CA LEU A 248 9.31 13.44 10.17
C LEU A 248 10.12 13.64 11.46
N MET A 249 10.89 12.63 11.89
CA MET A 249 11.78 12.76 13.04
C MET A 249 12.85 13.85 12.82
N ALA A 250 13.38 13.95 11.61
CA ALA A 250 14.35 14.99 11.27
C ALA A 250 13.74 16.40 11.30
N LEU A 251 12.49 16.56 10.84
CA LEU A 251 11.75 17.82 10.93
C LEU A 251 11.48 18.24 12.38
N ASP A 252 11.28 17.26 13.29
CA ASP A 252 11.16 17.50 14.74
C ASP A 252 12.51 17.81 15.42
N GLY A 253 13.60 17.86 14.63
CA GLY A 253 14.93 18.23 15.10
C GLY A 253 15.77 17.09 15.66
N PHE A 254 15.32 15.84 15.49
CA PHE A 254 16.11 14.67 15.85
C PHE A 254 17.24 14.46 14.82
N PRO A 255 18.49 14.15 15.25
CA PRO A 255 19.60 13.97 14.33
C PRO A 255 19.55 12.61 13.63
N ILE A 256 18.60 12.43 12.74
CA ILE A 256 18.46 11.28 11.85
C ILE A 256 18.49 11.77 10.41
N LYS A 257 19.15 11.03 9.54
CA LYS A 257 19.19 11.32 8.12
C LYS A 257 18.97 10.03 7.33
N PRO A 258 17.94 9.94 6.50
CA PRO A 258 17.83 8.90 5.49
C PRO A 258 18.82 9.15 4.35
N THR A 259 19.27 8.08 3.70
CA THR A 259 20.11 8.15 2.50
C THR A 259 19.70 7.07 1.51
N PHE A 260 20.00 7.30 0.22
CA PHE A 260 19.85 6.31 -0.84
C PHE A 260 21.24 5.82 -1.21
N PRO A 261 21.66 4.64 -0.73
CA PRO A 261 22.94 4.06 -1.09
C PRO A 261 22.96 3.62 -2.56
N LYS A 262 24.12 3.26 -3.08
CA LYS A 262 24.29 2.92 -4.50
C LYS A 262 23.41 1.74 -4.98
N GLU A 263 23.04 0.82 -4.09
CA GLU A 263 22.13 -0.29 -4.37
C GLU A 263 20.67 0.15 -4.38
N GLY A 264 20.37 1.30 -3.79
CA GLY A 264 19.02 1.82 -3.56
C GLY A 264 18.42 1.38 -2.24
N ASN A 265 17.23 1.90 -1.96
CA ASN A 265 16.41 1.49 -0.81
C ASN A 265 15.32 0.53 -1.23
N LEU A 266 14.82 -0.26 -0.27
CA LEU A 266 13.73 -1.20 -0.52
C LEU A 266 12.43 -0.43 -0.76
N GLN A 267 11.84 -0.59 -1.94
CA GLN A 267 10.56 0.02 -2.31
C GLN A 267 9.45 -1.02 -2.28
N ASP A 268 8.48 -0.80 -1.42
CA ASP A 268 7.25 -1.59 -1.38
C ASP A 268 6.05 -0.72 -1.80
N TYR A 269 4.91 -1.34 -2.12
CA TYR A 269 3.73 -0.63 -2.57
C TYR A 269 2.42 -1.36 -2.25
N GLY A 270 1.36 -0.58 -2.20
CA GLY A 270 -0.01 -1.07 -2.13
C GLY A 270 -0.75 -0.87 -3.44
N SER A 271 -1.72 -1.72 -3.71
CA SER A 271 -2.59 -1.65 -4.88
C SER A 271 -4.06 -1.59 -4.51
N TRP A 272 -4.81 -0.86 -5.30
CA TRP A 272 -6.25 -0.93 -5.33
C TRP A 272 -6.67 -2.17 -6.12
N CYS A 273 -7.47 -3.01 -5.49
CA CYS A 273 -7.99 -4.24 -6.08
C CYS A 273 -9.52 -4.23 -6.02
N LEU A 274 -10.16 -4.59 -7.13
CA LEU A 274 -11.62 -4.77 -7.18
C LEU A 274 -12.00 -6.05 -6.42
N THR A 275 -12.86 -5.93 -5.44
CA THR A 275 -13.35 -7.09 -4.67
C THR A 275 -14.25 -7.96 -5.55
N ALA A 276 -13.99 -9.25 -5.60
CA ALA A 276 -14.86 -10.18 -6.30
C ALA A 276 -16.27 -10.16 -5.69
N GLY A 277 -17.29 -10.15 -6.55
CA GLY A 277 -18.69 -10.06 -6.12
C GLY A 277 -19.19 -8.64 -5.85
N SER A 278 -18.34 -7.60 -6.01
CA SER A 278 -18.81 -6.21 -6.01
C SER A 278 -19.63 -5.91 -7.27
N ASP A 279 -20.74 -5.18 -7.12
CA ASP A 279 -21.55 -4.65 -8.21
C ASP A 279 -21.13 -3.22 -8.65
N LYS A 280 -20.01 -2.72 -8.12
CA LYS A 280 -19.48 -1.35 -8.30
C LYS A 280 -18.21 -1.28 -9.17
N ALA A 281 -18.10 -2.18 -10.14
CA ALA A 281 -16.89 -2.24 -10.98
C ALA A 281 -16.64 -0.94 -11.79
N GLU A 282 -17.68 -0.19 -12.13
CA GLU A 282 -17.53 1.08 -12.84
C GLU A 282 -17.03 2.19 -11.91
N GLU A 283 -17.65 2.33 -10.73
CA GLU A 283 -17.21 3.30 -9.71
C GLU A 283 -15.79 2.98 -9.22
N ALA A 284 -15.45 1.70 -9.08
CA ALA A 284 -14.10 1.25 -8.73
C ALA A 284 -13.07 1.62 -9.80
N ALA A 285 -13.39 1.42 -11.08
CA ALA A 285 -12.51 1.82 -12.18
C ALA A 285 -12.32 3.35 -12.22
N GLU A 286 -13.37 4.14 -11.99
CA GLU A 286 -13.26 5.60 -11.90
C GLU A 286 -12.38 6.03 -10.72
N PHE A 287 -12.48 5.36 -9.56
CA PHE A 287 -11.62 5.64 -8.42
C PHE A 287 -10.15 5.29 -8.69
N MET A 288 -9.88 4.12 -9.24
CA MET A 288 -8.53 3.70 -9.61
C MET A 288 -7.93 4.63 -10.67
N ASN A 289 -8.72 5.03 -11.67
CA ASN A 289 -8.28 5.99 -12.68
C ASN A 289 -7.94 7.35 -12.07
N PHE A 290 -8.76 7.85 -11.16
CA PHE A 290 -8.53 9.09 -10.44
C PHE A 290 -7.26 9.03 -9.59
N SER A 291 -7.07 7.95 -8.83
CA SER A 291 -5.88 7.79 -7.97
C SER A 291 -4.58 7.64 -8.76
N SER A 292 -4.64 7.21 -10.02
CA SER A 292 -3.50 7.10 -10.94
C SER A 292 -3.15 8.40 -11.66
N ASP A 293 -3.91 9.48 -11.44
CA ASP A 293 -3.59 10.80 -12.00
C ASP A 293 -2.34 11.38 -11.34
N PRO A 294 -1.36 11.88 -12.11
CA PRO A 294 -0.13 12.44 -11.56
C PRO A 294 -0.34 13.56 -10.53
N ALA A 295 -1.38 14.38 -10.69
CA ALA A 295 -1.70 15.43 -9.73
C ALA A 295 -2.23 14.84 -8.40
N ILE A 296 -2.94 13.72 -8.45
CA ILE A 296 -3.41 13.02 -7.26
C ILE A 296 -2.26 12.26 -6.59
N GLN A 297 -1.35 11.67 -7.35
CA GLN A 297 -0.13 11.08 -6.82
C GLN A 297 0.71 12.15 -6.08
N ALA A 298 0.87 13.34 -6.65
CA ALA A 298 1.54 14.46 -5.99
C ALA A 298 0.79 14.95 -4.74
N LEU A 299 -0.54 14.99 -4.79
CA LEU A 299 -1.36 15.32 -3.61
C LEU A 299 -1.13 14.31 -2.48
N MET A 300 -1.13 13.01 -2.78
CA MET A 300 -0.85 11.96 -1.79
C MET A 300 0.55 12.08 -1.21
N SER A 301 1.55 12.38 -2.04
CA SER A 301 2.92 12.64 -1.56
C SER A 301 2.96 13.78 -0.53
N ARG A 302 2.33 14.91 -0.82
CA ARG A 302 2.31 16.07 0.07
C ARG A 302 1.47 15.89 1.33
N LYS A 303 0.40 15.11 1.27
CA LYS A 303 -0.61 15.03 2.34
C LYS A 303 -0.58 13.75 3.15
N ILE A 304 -0.05 12.68 2.57
CA ILE A 304 0.01 11.35 3.20
C ILE A 304 1.47 10.94 3.46
N GLY A 305 2.43 11.50 2.70
CA GLY A 305 3.84 11.13 2.80
C GLY A 305 4.22 9.89 1.98
N THR A 306 3.40 9.51 1.00
CA THR A 306 3.67 8.34 0.16
C THR A 306 4.51 8.71 -1.05
N ALA A 307 5.37 7.81 -1.50
CA ALA A 307 6.10 7.98 -2.75
C ALA A 307 5.16 7.82 -3.95
N PRO A 308 5.25 8.72 -4.97
CA PRO A 308 4.42 8.61 -6.15
C PRO A 308 4.82 7.39 -7.00
N LEU A 309 3.84 6.82 -7.69
CA LEU A 309 4.01 5.67 -8.59
C LEU A 309 4.20 6.08 -10.06
N VAL A 310 4.21 7.37 -10.32
CA VAL A 310 4.44 7.98 -11.62
C VAL A 310 5.83 8.60 -11.65
N ASP A 311 6.37 8.79 -12.86
CA ASP A 311 7.63 9.51 -13.01
C ASP A 311 7.50 10.94 -12.45
N LYS A 312 8.55 11.42 -11.78
CA LYS A 312 8.60 12.77 -11.19
C LYS A 312 8.23 13.84 -12.19
N SER A 313 8.70 13.72 -13.43
CA SER A 313 8.45 14.70 -14.49
C SER A 313 6.98 14.85 -14.88
N MET A 314 6.13 13.90 -14.50
CA MET A 314 4.68 13.96 -14.69
C MET A 314 3.97 14.70 -13.55
N THR A 315 4.66 14.98 -12.45
CA THR A 315 4.12 15.63 -11.25
C THR A 315 4.57 17.11 -11.19
N ASP A 316 3.92 17.86 -10.32
CA ASP A 316 4.33 19.22 -9.97
C ASP A 316 5.14 19.28 -8.65
N LEU A 317 5.61 18.11 -8.17
CA LEU A 317 6.47 18.03 -6.99
C LEU A 317 7.80 18.75 -7.24
N THR A 318 8.20 19.60 -6.30
CA THR A 318 9.57 20.12 -6.28
C THR A 318 10.56 19.00 -6.02
N ASP A 319 11.86 19.27 -6.27
CA ASP A 319 12.91 18.30 -5.95
C ASP A 319 12.89 17.93 -4.46
N GLU A 320 12.74 18.92 -3.60
CA GLU A 320 12.68 18.75 -2.14
C GLU A 320 11.46 17.92 -1.70
N GLU A 321 10.28 18.19 -2.26
CA GLU A 321 9.07 17.40 -1.96
C GLU A 321 9.20 15.95 -2.42
N PHE A 322 9.82 15.73 -3.59
CA PHE A 322 10.03 14.39 -4.12
C PHE A 322 11.07 13.63 -3.28
N ASP A 323 12.21 14.25 -2.98
CA ASP A 323 13.29 13.63 -2.19
C ASP A 323 12.86 13.32 -0.75
N PHE A 324 11.83 14.00 -0.26
CA PHE A 324 11.24 13.73 1.06
C PHE A 324 10.50 12.38 1.12
N VAL A 325 9.90 11.93 0.04
CA VAL A 325 9.05 10.72 0.01
C VAL A 325 9.60 9.61 -0.89
N SER A 326 10.59 9.91 -1.74
CA SER A 326 11.06 9.01 -2.78
C SER A 326 12.56 9.18 -3.05
N GLY A 327 13.10 8.32 -3.88
CA GLY A 327 14.48 8.38 -4.35
C GLY A 327 14.81 7.19 -5.25
N SER A 328 16.05 7.17 -5.75
CA SER A 328 16.52 6.12 -6.65
C SER A 328 18.00 5.80 -6.42
N PRO A 329 18.47 4.61 -6.78
CA PRO A 329 17.70 3.47 -7.27
C PRO A 329 16.82 2.83 -6.20
N SER A 330 15.99 1.83 -6.58
CA SER A 330 15.15 1.07 -5.63
C SER A 330 15.40 -0.44 -5.75
N ILE A 331 15.39 -1.11 -4.59
CA ILE A 331 15.39 -2.58 -4.48
C ILE A 331 13.93 -3.00 -4.40
N LYS A 332 13.54 -4.01 -5.18
CA LYS A 332 12.20 -4.57 -5.17
C LYS A 332 12.19 -5.84 -4.33
N PRO A 333 11.22 -6.01 -3.41
CA PRO A 333 11.12 -7.24 -2.63
C PRO A 333 10.86 -8.47 -3.49
N ALA A 334 11.51 -9.58 -3.17
CA ALA A 334 11.37 -10.87 -3.85
C ALA A 334 10.09 -11.60 -3.41
N TYR A 335 8.92 -11.01 -3.65
CA TYR A 335 7.63 -11.51 -3.13
C TYR A 335 7.35 -12.96 -3.48
N GLU A 336 7.63 -13.38 -4.74
CA GLU A 336 7.38 -14.74 -5.18
C GLU A 336 8.23 -15.75 -4.38
N ALA A 337 9.51 -15.43 -4.17
CA ALA A 337 10.41 -16.26 -3.35
C ALA A 337 9.90 -16.40 -1.92
N TYR A 338 9.45 -15.29 -1.30
CA TYR A 338 8.87 -15.33 0.05
C TYR A 338 7.61 -16.18 0.12
N LEU A 339 6.73 -16.09 -0.88
CA LEU A 339 5.46 -16.81 -0.86
C LEU A 339 5.61 -18.30 -1.20
N ASP A 340 6.54 -18.63 -2.10
CA ASP A 340 6.76 -20.00 -2.53
C ASP A 340 7.56 -20.81 -1.49
N ASN A 341 8.45 -20.15 -0.74
CA ASN A 341 9.35 -20.76 0.22
C ASN A 341 9.17 -20.23 1.66
N GLU A 342 8.00 -19.66 2.00
CA GLU A 342 7.75 -18.95 3.26
C GLU A 342 8.24 -19.73 4.49
N THR A 343 7.84 -20.99 4.61
CA THR A 343 8.21 -21.84 5.76
C THR A 343 9.73 -22.02 5.85
N PHE A 344 10.38 -22.35 4.73
CA PHE A 344 11.82 -22.58 4.68
C PHE A 344 12.60 -21.30 5.03
N ILE A 345 12.25 -20.17 4.43
CA ILE A 345 12.91 -18.88 4.69
C ILE A 345 12.75 -18.50 6.15
N LYS A 346 11.51 -18.61 6.66
CA LYS A 346 11.20 -18.25 8.06
C LYS A 346 11.95 -19.14 9.06
N GLU A 347 11.95 -20.46 8.88
CA GLU A 347 12.67 -21.38 9.78
C GLU A 347 14.19 -21.14 9.75
N SER A 348 14.76 -20.92 8.56
CA SER A 348 16.19 -20.64 8.40
C SER A 348 16.55 -19.30 9.04
N TRP A 349 15.71 -18.29 8.88
CA TRP A 349 15.87 -16.97 9.49
C TRP A 349 15.79 -17.04 11.02
N ASP A 350 14.74 -17.67 11.57
CA ASP A 350 14.55 -17.82 13.01
C ASP A 350 15.71 -18.59 13.66
N LYS A 351 16.24 -19.60 12.96
CA LYS A 351 17.44 -20.33 13.38
C LYS A 351 18.65 -19.39 13.45
N MET A 352 18.93 -18.63 12.40
CA MET A 352 20.04 -17.66 12.37
C MET A 352 19.92 -16.65 13.52
N LEU A 353 18.74 -16.12 13.79
CA LEU A 353 18.52 -15.20 14.90
C LEU A 353 18.75 -15.83 16.28
N ALA A 354 18.47 -17.12 16.45
CA ALA A 354 18.62 -17.85 17.71
C ALA A 354 20.06 -18.28 17.98
N GLU A 355 20.88 -18.44 16.96
CA GLU A 355 22.29 -18.77 17.09
C GLU A 355 23.07 -17.54 17.63
N ALA A 356 23.87 -17.73 18.70
CA ALA A 356 24.57 -16.64 19.38
C ALA A 356 25.77 -16.11 18.57
#